data_1f80afa268445810fd19bb8916b1e1d1
#
_entry.id   1f80afa268445810fd19bb8916b1e1d1
#
_cell.length_a   1.000
_cell.length_b   1.000
_cell.length_c   1.000
_cell.angle_alpha   90.00
_cell.angle_beta   90.00
_cell.angle_gamma   90.00
#
_symmetry.space_group_name_H-M   'P 1'
#
loop_
_entity.id
_entity.type
_entity.pdbx_description
1 polymer ?
#
loop_
_entity_poly.entity_id
_entity_poly.type
_entity_poly.pdbx_seq_one_letter_code
_entity_poly.pdbx_strand_id
1 'polypeptide(L)'
;NVKQPAIFEQMLPAFVANYNQNGRQRYLQVSITLLARNQADLDALKVHMPVIRNNLVMLFSGQSFDSLATPVGQEMLRQKVTASVQEVAQKELGKVVVEQALFTNFVLQ
;
A
#
# COMPACT_ATOMS: atom_id res chain seq x y z
N ASN A 1 -12.79 -24.35 -8.95
CA ASN A 1 -11.64 -23.52 -9.28
C ASN A 1 -10.76 -23.31 -8.07
N VAL A 2 -9.53 -23.66 -8.20
CA VAL A 2 -8.56 -23.53 -7.12
C VAL A 2 -7.66 -22.34 -7.41
N LYS A 3 -7.56 -21.41 -6.45
CA LYS A 3 -6.63 -20.29 -6.56
C LYS A 3 -5.20 -20.81 -6.51
N GLN A 4 -4.32 -20.22 -7.29
CA GLN A 4 -2.90 -20.47 -7.16
C GLN A 4 -2.43 -20.02 -5.76
N PRO A 5 -1.35 -20.62 -5.25
CA PRO A 5 -0.81 -20.20 -3.96
C PRO A 5 -0.53 -18.70 -3.90
N ALA A 6 -0.71 -18.13 -2.73
CA ALA A 6 -0.43 -16.72 -2.51
C ALA A 6 1.08 -16.45 -2.63
N ILE A 7 1.41 -15.36 -3.28
CA ILE A 7 2.77 -14.85 -3.37
C ILE A 7 2.77 -13.52 -2.62
N PHE A 8 3.70 -13.34 -1.70
CA PHE A 8 3.81 -12.13 -0.91
C PHE A 8 5.06 -11.37 -1.33
N GLU A 9 4.88 -10.13 -1.75
CA GLU A 9 5.97 -9.25 -2.14
C GLU A 9 6.01 -8.06 -1.20
N GLN A 10 7.03 -7.97 -0.38
CA GLN A 10 7.21 -6.84 0.52
C GLN A 10 7.76 -5.64 -0.25
N MET A 11 7.15 -4.48 -0.08
CA MET A 11 7.65 -3.24 -0.65
C MET A 11 8.70 -2.65 0.27
N LEU A 12 9.92 -2.47 -0.22
CA LEU A 12 11.05 -1.95 0.55
C LEU A 12 11.56 -0.67 -0.08
N PRO A 13 11.98 0.30 0.74
CA PRO A 13 11.90 0.34 2.19
C PRO A 13 10.48 0.65 2.68
N ALA A 14 10.28 0.58 4.00
CA ALA A 14 9.01 0.96 4.63
C ALA A 14 8.63 2.40 4.26
N PHE A 15 7.33 2.70 4.30
CA PHE A 15 6.83 4.05 4.05
C PHE A 15 6.86 4.85 5.34
N VAL A 16 7.26 6.12 5.22
CA VAL A 16 7.27 7.06 6.34
C VAL A 16 6.53 8.32 5.90
N ALA A 17 5.64 8.81 6.75
CA ALA A 17 4.93 10.06 6.50
C ALA A 17 4.91 10.90 7.76
N ASN A 18 4.94 12.22 7.57
CA ASN A 18 4.95 13.19 8.65
C ASN A 18 3.60 13.90 8.68
N TYR A 19 3.12 14.17 9.90
CA TYR A 19 1.84 14.85 10.09
C TYR A 19 1.98 15.94 11.15
N ASN A 20 1.17 16.97 11.02
CA ASN A 20 1.03 17.99 12.06
C ASN A 20 -0.33 17.79 12.71
N GLN A 21 -0.34 17.47 14.00
CA GLN A 21 -1.57 17.31 14.77
C GLN A 21 -1.57 18.36 15.88
N ASN A 22 -2.40 19.39 15.71
CA ASN A 22 -2.54 20.47 16.70
C ASN A 22 -1.19 21.10 17.06
N GLY A 23 -0.34 21.32 16.05
CA GLY A 23 0.99 21.90 16.23
C GLY A 23 2.06 20.91 16.64
N ARG A 24 1.73 19.64 16.81
CA ARG A 24 2.69 18.58 17.17
C ARG A 24 3.10 17.78 15.95
N GLN A 25 4.40 17.54 15.84
CA GLN A 25 4.94 16.68 14.78
C GLN A 25 4.65 15.22 15.11
N ARG A 26 3.99 14.53 14.18
CA ARG A 26 3.64 13.11 14.33
C ARG A 26 4.16 12.33 13.13
N TYR A 27 4.34 11.02 13.31
CA TYR A 27 4.94 10.16 12.29
C TYR A 27 4.15 8.88 12.11
N LEU A 28 4.10 8.41 10.87
CA LEU A 28 3.65 7.07 10.52
C LEU A 28 4.83 6.34 9.90
N GLN A 29 5.06 5.10 10.32
CA GLN A 29 5.93 4.18 9.60
C GLN A 29 5.14 2.91 9.35
N VAL A 30 5.05 2.48 8.09
CA VAL A 30 4.29 1.30 7.73
C VAL A 30 5.02 0.52 6.64
N SER A 31 5.04 -0.80 6.80
CA SER A 31 5.51 -1.72 5.77
C SER A 31 4.31 -2.27 5.03
N ILE A 32 4.42 -2.37 3.71
CA ILE A 32 3.36 -2.87 2.85
C ILE A 32 3.84 -4.15 2.18
N THR A 33 3.00 -5.19 2.22
CA THR A 33 3.22 -6.44 1.51
C THR A 33 2.07 -6.65 0.55
N LEU A 34 2.38 -6.91 -0.71
CA LEU A 34 1.39 -7.15 -1.77
C LEU A 34 1.14 -8.64 -1.89
N LEU A 35 -0.14 -9.00 -1.97
CA LEU A 35 -0.55 -10.39 -2.18
C LEU A 35 -0.95 -10.57 -3.65
N ALA A 36 -0.26 -11.46 -4.35
CA ALA A 36 -0.51 -11.79 -5.75
C ALA A 36 -0.62 -13.30 -5.90
N ARG A 37 -1.04 -13.76 -7.10
CA ARG A 37 -1.22 -15.20 -7.36
C ARG A 37 -0.41 -15.68 -8.55
N ASN A 38 0.17 -14.76 -9.33
CA ASN A 38 0.93 -15.11 -10.53
C ASN A 38 2.26 -14.37 -10.50
N GLN A 39 3.36 -15.13 -10.49
CA GLN A 39 4.70 -14.56 -10.37
C GLN A 39 5.06 -13.70 -11.58
N ALA A 40 4.71 -14.16 -12.79
CA ALA A 40 5.04 -13.41 -14.00
C ALA A 40 4.33 -12.04 -14.03
N ASP A 41 3.06 -12.03 -13.63
CA ASP A 41 2.30 -10.78 -13.54
C ASP A 41 2.89 -9.85 -12.48
N LEU A 42 3.29 -10.41 -11.34
CA LEU A 42 3.91 -9.63 -10.27
C LEU A 42 5.24 -9.04 -10.75
N ASP A 43 6.06 -9.83 -11.43
CA ASP A 43 7.34 -9.35 -11.97
C ASP A 43 7.13 -8.22 -12.98
N ALA A 44 6.10 -8.33 -13.82
CA ALA A 44 5.74 -7.28 -14.77
C ALA A 44 5.31 -6.00 -14.04
N LEU A 45 4.55 -6.15 -12.95
CA LEU A 45 4.13 -5.00 -12.15
C LEU A 45 5.32 -4.32 -11.47
N LYS A 46 6.33 -5.07 -11.07
CA LYS A 46 7.49 -4.52 -10.36
C LYS A 46 8.28 -3.51 -11.21
N VAL A 47 8.16 -3.58 -12.52
CA VAL A 47 8.76 -2.57 -13.43
C VAL A 47 8.16 -1.18 -13.15
N HIS A 48 6.90 -1.14 -12.70
CA HIS A 48 6.18 0.10 -12.41
C HIS A 48 6.23 0.50 -10.93
N MET A 49 7.07 -0.16 -10.15
CA MET A 49 7.12 0.08 -8.71
C MET A 49 7.43 1.54 -8.33
N PRO A 50 8.30 2.27 -9.06
CA PRO A 50 8.49 3.69 -8.73
C PRO A 50 7.21 4.52 -8.81
N VAL A 51 6.35 4.26 -9.80
CA VAL A 51 5.07 4.97 -9.94
C VAL A 51 4.14 4.58 -8.78
N ILE A 52 4.05 3.29 -8.50
CA ILE A 52 3.22 2.79 -7.40
C ILE A 52 3.67 3.43 -6.09
N ARG A 53 4.98 3.42 -5.83
CA ARG A 53 5.51 3.97 -4.59
C ARG A 53 5.20 5.46 -4.46
N ASN A 54 5.37 6.23 -5.54
CA ASN A 54 5.06 7.66 -5.54
C ASN A 54 3.58 7.89 -5.22
N ASN A 55 2.68 7.13 -5.84
CA ASN A 55 1.25 7.25 -5.60
C ASN A 55 0.92 6.97 -4.13
N LEU A 56 1.55 5.97 -3.53
CA LEU A 56 1.30 5.61 -2.13
C LEU A 56 1.86 6.66 -1.17
N VAL A 57 3.02 7.22 -1.46
CA VAL A 57 3.58 8.32 -0.65
C VAL A 57 2.60 9.50 -0.62
N MET A 58 2.04 9.85 -1.78
CA MET A 58 1.06 10.93 -1.86
C MET A 58 -0.24 10.58 -1.12
N LEU A 59 -0.67 9.33 -1.23
CA LEU A 59 -1.86 8.85 -0.53
C LEU A 59 -1.68 8.97 0.99
N PHE A 60 -0.55 8.52 1.51
CA PHE A 60 -0.26 8.62 2.94
C PHE A 60 -0.20 10.08 3.40
N SER A 61 0.42 10.94 2.62
CA SER A 61 0.56 12.37 2.95
C SER A 61 -0.77 13.08 3.00
N GLY A 62 -1.78 12.59 2.28
CA GLY A 62 -3.12 13.19 2.26
C GLY A 62 -4.04 12.75 3.38
N GLN A 63 -3.60 11.86 4.28
CA GLN A 63 -4.43 11.39 5.39
C GLN A 63 -4.34 12.31 6.60
N SER A 64 -5.38 12.29 7.45
CA SER A 64 -5.30 12.94 8.74
C SER A 64 -4.72 11.97 9.77
N PHE A 65 -3.93 12.47 10.70
CA PHE A 65 -3.35 11.61 11.74
C PHE A 65 -4.44 10.92 12.57
N ASP A 66 -5.53 11.66 12.86
CA ASP A 66 -6.62 11.11 13.67
C ASP A 66 -7.26 9.88 13.03
N SER A 67 -7.41 9.86 11.70
CA SER A 67 -7.98 8.70 11.00
C SER A 67 -7.06 7.49 11.10
N LEU A 68 -5.74 7.70 11.18
CA LEU A 68 -4.76 6.61 11.25
C LEU A 68 -4.72 5.97 12.64
N ALA A 69 -5.28 6.63 13.65
CA ALA A 69 -5.25 6.14 15.02
C ALA A 69 -6.37 5.15 15.34
N THR A 70 -7.29 4.91 14.40
CA THR A 70 -8.43 4.00 14.63
C THR A 70 -8.33 2.77 13.72
N PRO A 71 -8.82 1.60 14.19
CA PRO A 71 -8.85 0.41 13.34
C PRO A 71 -9.63 0.61 12.05
N VAL A 72 -10.77 1.31 12.11
CA VAL A 72 -11.59 1.59 10.92
C VAL A 72 -10.82 2.44 9.93
N GLY A 73 -10.16 3.50 10.40
CA GLY A 73 -9.37 4.38 9.55
C GLY A 73 -8.19 3.65 8.91
N GLN A 74 -7.53 2.78 9.67
CA GLN A 74 -6.43 1.97 9.14
C GLN A 74 -6.91 1.01 8.04
N GLU A 75 -8.07 0.37 8.24
CA GLU A 75 -8.63 -0.53 7.24
C GLU A 75 -9.06 0.23 5.99
N MET A 76 -9.66 1.41 6.15
CA MET A 76 -10.02 2.24 5.00
C MET A 76 -8.78 2.66 4.20
N LEU A 77 -7.70 3.00 4.89
CA LEU A 77 -6.44 3.34 4.22
C LEU A 77 -5.88 2.13 3.48
N ARG A 78 -5.90 0.94 4.10
CA ARG A 78 -5.42 -0.28 3.45
C ARG A 78 -6.18 -0.55 2.16
N GLN A 79 -7.50 -0.35 2.16
CA GLN A 79 -8.33 -0.52 0.96
C GLN A 79 -7.96 0.51 -0.12
N LYS A 80 -7.67 1.75 0.27
CA LYS A 80 -7.22 2.78 -0.68
C LYS A 80 -5.86 2.43 -1.27
N VAL A 81 -4.96 1.90 -0.45
CA VAL A 81 -3.65 1.44 -0.92
C VAL A 81 -3.82 0.32 -1.94
N THR A 82 -4.66 -0.67 -1.62
CA THR A 82 -4.95 -1.77 -2.54
C THR A 82 -5.49 -1.24 -3.87
N ALA A 83 -6.47 -0.35 -3.82
CA ALA A 83 -7.08 0.24 -5.02
C ALA A 83 -6.04 1.01 -5.86
N SER A 84 -5.16 1.75 -5.22
CA SER A 84 -4.11 2.52 -5.91
C SER A 84 -3.15 1.60 -6.67
N VAL A 85 -2.72 0.50 -6.04
CA VAL A 85 -1.84 -0.47 -6.69
C VAL A 85 -2.56 -1.16 -7.85
N GLN A 86 -3.81 -1.58 -7.64
CA GLN A 86 -4.61 -2.24 -8.67
C GLN A 86 -4.85 -1.32 -9.87
N GLU A 87 -5.01 -0.02 -9.64
CA GLU A 87 -5.22 0.95 -10.71
C GLU A 87 -4.00 1.03 -11.64
N VAL A 88 -2.79 1.05 -11.07
CA VAL A 88 -1.57 1.02 -11.88
C VAL A 88 -1.47 -0.29 -12.66
N ALA A 89 -1.74 -1.41 -12.00
CA ALA A 89 -1.70 -2.73 -12.64
C ALA A 89 -2.69 -2.80 -13.81
N GLN A 90 -3.92 -2.32 -13.60
CA GLN A 90 -4.94 -2.33 -14.64
C GLN A 90 -4.54 -1.46 -15.82
N LYS A 91 -4.00 -0.27 -15.55
CA LYS A 91 -3.58 0.66 -16.59
C LYS A 91 -2.42 0.13 -17.41
N GLU A 92 -1.41 -0.43 -16.75
CA GLU A 92 -0.16 -0.82 -17.40
C GLU A 92 -0.18 -2.26 -17.93
N LEU A 93 -0.92 -3.16 -17.28
CA LEU A 93 -0.90 -4.59 -17.60
C LEU A 93 -2.26 -5.14 -18.02
N GLY A 94 -3.35 -4.36 -17.87
CA GLY A 94 -4.69 -4.82 -18.21
C GLY A 94 -5.29 -5.81 -17.22
N LYS A 95 -4.71 -5.94 -16.04
CA LYS A 95 -5.19 -6.85 -14.97
C LYS A 95 -4.91 -6.23 -13.62
N VAL A 96 -5.65 -6.66 -12.59
CA VAL A 96 -5.44 -6.12 -11.24
C VAL A 96 -4.17 -6.63 -10.57
N VAL A 97 -3.72 -7.83 -10.89
CA VAL A 97 -2.49 -8.48 -10.42
C VAL A 97 -2.45 -8.68 -8.90
N VAL A 98 -2.66 -7.61 -8.12
CA VAL A 98 -2.59 -7.64 -6.66
C VAL A 98 -3.99 -7.81 -6.10
N GLU A 99 -4.17 -8.86 -5.30
CA GLU A 99 -5.45 -9.16 -4.68
C GLU A 99 -5.70 -8.24 -3.49
N GLN A 100 -4.66 -8.04 -2.68
CA GLN A 100 -4.71 -7.15 -1.52
C GLN A 100 -3.33 -6.59 -1.22
N ALA A 101 -3.31 -5.37 -0.66
CA ALA A 101 -2.15 -4.84 0.03
C ALA A 101 -2.37 -5.07 1.53
N LEU A 102 -1.34 -5.53 2.21
CA LEU A 102 -1.39 -5.80 3.65
C LEU A 102 -0.45 -4.83 4.35
N PHE A 103 -0.89 -4.32 5.51
CA PHE A 103 -0.02 -3.53 6.37
C PHE A 103 0.67 -4.47 7.35
N THR A 104 1.98 -4.45 7.33
CA THR A 104 2.81 -5.12 8.32
C THR A 104 3.60 -4.03 9.03
N ASN A 105 3.81 -4.17 10.33
CA ASN A 105 4.61 -3.21 11.09
C ASN A 105 4.08 -1.76 10.97
N PHE A 106 2.84 -1.54 11.42
CA PHE A 106 2.19 -0.23 11.40
C PHE A 106 2.48 0.50 12.72
N VAL A 107 3.24 1.59 12.66
CA VAL A 107 3.69 2.33 13.85
C VAL A 107 3.28 3.79 13.72
N LEU A 108 2.61 4.31 14.74
CA LEU A 108 2.28 5.74 14.88
C LEU A 108 3.05 6.33 16.05
N GLN A 109 3.66 7.49 15.83
CA GLN A 109 4.38 8.19 16.89
C GLN A 109 3.99 9.64 17.00
#